data_b1b9eac169acf1daaf72b0763ee85cc7
#
_entry.id   b1b9eac169acf1daaf72b0763ee85cc7
#
_cell.length_a   1.000
_cell.length_b   1.000
_cell.length_c   1.000
_cell.angle_alpha   90.00
_cell.angle_beta   90.00
_cell.angle_gamma   90.00
#
_symmetry.space_group_name_H-M   'P 1'
#
loop_
_entity.id
_entity.type
_entity.pdbx_description
1 polymer ?
#
loop_
_entity_poly.entity_id
_entity_poly.type
_entity_poly.pdbx_seq_one_letter_code
_entity_poly.pdbx_strand_id
1 'polypeptide(L)'
;VVRFKVKGEDAYFLAWTTTPWTLPSNVALCVNPEETYVKVKAADGYTYYMAEALLDKVLGGLAVKAGQTVAGVQAEEGKELGSGAGVDYEVLEKYTGKDLEYKEYEPLYACAAEVAEKQHKKGHFVTCDTYVTMSDGTGIVHIAPAFGEDDANVGRKYDLPFVQFVNGKGEMTEETPYAGLFVKKADPEVLKDLDVQGKLFDAPKFEHEYPHCWRCDTPLIYYARESWFIKMTAVKDDLIRNNNTVNWIPESIGKGRFGDWLENIQDWGISRNRYWGTPLNVWECEGCGHQESIGSRAELAEKSGNPDDAKVELHRPYIDAVTFKCPDCGKTMHRVPEVIDCWFDSGAMPFAQHHYPFENQDLFKQQFPAQFISEAVDQTRGWFYSLMAESTLLFNKAPYENVIVLGHVQDENGQKMSKSKGNAVDPFDALETYGADAIRWYFYINSAPWLPNRFHGKAVQEGQRKFLSTLWNTYAFFVLYAN
;
A
#
# COMPACT_ATOMS: atom_id res chain seq x y z
N VAL A 1 17.85 2.13 -17.97
CA VAL A 1 19.19 1.91 -17.36
C VAL A 1 19.98 3.21 -17.45
N VAL A 2 20.54 3.63 -16.34
CA VAL A 2 21.22 4.93 -16.19
C VAL A 2 22.65 4.73 -15.68
N ARG A 3 23.57 5.55 -16.19
CA ARG A 3 24.98 5.61 -15.80
C ARG A 3 25.16 6.57 -14.63
N PHE A 4 25.65 6.09 -13.50
CA PHE A 4 26.03 6.90 -12.33
C PHE A 4 27.54 6.92 -12.23
N LYS A 5 28.17 8.08 -12.43
CA LYS A 5 29.63 8.23 -12.44
C LYS A 5 30.20 7.93 -11.07
N VAL A 6 31.15 6.99 -10.99
CA VAL A 6 31.86 6.67 -9.76
C VAL A 6 32.81 7.82 -9.40
N LYS A 7 32.77 8.27 -8.18
CA LYS A 7 33.62 9.38 -7.72
C LYS A 7 35.10 8.95 -7.65
N GLY A 8 35.94 9.68 -8.34
CA GLY A 8 37.38 9.40 -8.35
C GLY A 8 37.82 8.27 -9.30
N GLU A 9 36.92 7.67 -10.06
CA GLU A 9 37.23 6.63 -11.04
C GLU A 9 36.61 6.94 -12.39
N ASP A 10 37.25 6.45 -13.47
CA ASP A 10 36.64 6.48 -14.80
C ASP A 10 35.77 5.22 -15.03
N ALA A 11 34.74 5.10 -14.22
CA ALA A 11 33.76 4.01 -14.23
C ALA A 11 32.38 4.51 -13.85
N TYR A 12 31.35 3.70 -14.11
CA TYR A 12 29.94 4.01 -13.84
C TYR A 12 29.26 2.82 -13.18
N PHE A 13 28.37 3.08 -12.22
CA PHE A 13 27.35 2.12 -11.85
C PHE A 13 26.23 2.15 -12.88
N LEU A 14 25.75 0.98 -13.30
CA LEU A 14 24.54 0.85 -14.09
C LEU A 14 23.37 0.52 -13.18
N ALA A 15 22.45 1.45 -13.01
CA ALA A 15 21.23 1.22 -12.24
C ALA A 15 19.98 1.26 -13.14
N TRP A 16 18.96 0.52 -12.74
CA TRP A 16 17.74 0.35 -13.49
C TRP A 16 16.52 0.88 -12.71
N THR A 17 15.56 1.45 -13.47
CA THR A 17 14.27 1.88 -12.92
C THR A 17 13.17 1.77 -13.97
N THR A 18 11.94 1.53 -13.54
CA THR A 18 10.71 1.64 -14.35
C THR A 18 10.03 3.01 -14.23
N THR A 19 10.55 3.88 -13.35
CA THR A 19 9.97 5.19 -13.04
C THR A 19 11.01 6.31 -13.20
N PRO A 20 11.36 6.73 -14.44
CA PRO A 20 12.38 7.76 -14.67
C PRO A 20 12.14 9.06 -13.90
N TRP A 21 10.89 9.44 -13.66
CA TRP A 21 10.50 10.64 -12.91
C TRP A 21 11.01 10.66 -11.45
N THR A 22 11.41 9.52 -10.87
CA THR A 22 11.99 9.47 -9.53
C THR A 22 13.50 9.76 -9.49
N LEU A 23 14.19 9.69 -10.65
CA LEU A 23 15.63 9.90 -10.74
C LEU A 23 16.12 11.27 -10.23
N PRO A 24 15.39 12.39 -10.42
CA PRO A 24 15.77 13.67 -9.82
C PRO A 24 15.86 13.63 -8.28
N SER A 25 15.16 12.70 -7.64
CA SER A 25 15.19 12.50 -6.19
C SER A 25 16.14 11.38 -5.74
N ASN A 26 17.03 10.91 -6.61
CA ASN A 26 18.01 9.88 -6.25
C ASN A 26 18.98 10.38 -5.17
N VAL A 27 19.18 9.56 -4.12
CA VAL A 27 20.10 9.85 -3.02
C VAL A 27 21.06 8.70 -2.71
N ALA A 28 20.82 7.50 -3.22
CA ALA A 28 21.71 6.35 -3.06
C ALA A 28 21.49 5.33 -4.19
N LEU A 29 22.40 4.35 -4.27
CA LEU A 29 22.23 3.11 -5.02
C LEU A 29 22.19 1.96 -4.04
N CYS A 30 21.46 0.87 -4.35
CA CYS A 30 21.40 -0.31 -3.49
C CYS A 30 21.82 -1.56 -4.26
N VAL A 31 22.60 -2.40 -3.60
CA VAL A 31 23.07 -3.69 -4.08
C VAL A 31 22.71 -4.80 -3.08
N ASN A 32 22.64 -6.05 -3.54
CA ASN A 32 22.47 -7.19 -2.64
C ASN A 32 23.85 -7.57 -2.05
N PRO A 33 24.01 -7.55 -0.72
CA PRO A 33 25.32 -7.79 -0.09
C PRO A 33 25.90 -9.19 -0.34
N GLU A 34 25.03 -10.17 -0.64
CA GLU A 34 25.40 -11.60 -0.82
C GLU A 34 25.70 -11.97 -2.27
N GLU A 35 25.34 -11.10 -3.21
CA GLU A 35 25.51 -11.35 -4.65
C GLU A 35 26.86 -10.86 -5.19
N THR A 36 27.27 -11.43 -6.33
CA THR A 36 28.53 -11.06 -6.98
C THR A 36 28.32 -9.93 -7.97
N TYR A 37 29.15 -8.91 -7.87
CA TYR A 37 29.23 -7.77 -8.76
C TYR A 37 30.59 -7.73 -9.45
N VAL A 38 30.60 -7.15 -10.64
CA VAL A 38 31.84 -7.06 -11.46
C VAL A 38 32.10 -5.63 -11.89
N LYS A 39 33.39 -5.30 -11.98
CA LYS A 39 33.88 -4.17 -12.75
C LYS A 39 34.25 -4.67 -14.13
N VAL A 40 33.58 -4.18 -15.16
CA VAL A 40 33.66 -4.71 -16.52
C VAL A 40 33.93 -3.60 -17.52
N LYS A 41 34.90 -3.83 -18.42
CA LYS A 41 35.15 -2.98 -19.60
C LYS A 41 34.24 -3.44 -20.70
N ALA A 42 33.34 -2.57 -21.18
CA ALA A 42 32.37 -2.89 -22.23
C ALA A 42 32.84 -2.44 -23.63
N ALA A 43 32.22 -3.00 -24.67
CA ALA A 43 32.54 -2.71 -26.08
C ALA A 43 32.30 -1.24 -26.49
N ASP A 44 31.43 -0.51 -25.75
CA ASP A 44 31.18 0.92 -25.95
C ASP A 44 32.33 1.82 -25.44
N GLY A 45 33.38 1.20 -24.88
CA GLY A 45 34.57 1.89 -24.36
C GLY A 45 34.46 2.36 -22.92
N TYR A 46 33.31 2.19 -22.24
CA TYR A 46 33.13 2.54 -20.84
C TYR A 46 33.43 1.37 -19.89
N THR A 47 33.66 1.70 -18.64
CA THR A 47 33.81 0.72 -17.54
C THR A 47 32.60 0.81 -16.63
N TYR A 48 31.98 -0.34 -16.32
CA TYR A 48 30.76 -0.44 -15.57
C TYR A 48 30.92 -1.31 -14.31
N TYR A 49 30.13 -0.98 -13.27
CA TYR A 49 29.82 -1.85 -12.16
C TYR A 49 28.40 -2.36 -12.30
N MET A 50 28.19 -3.67 -12.25
CA MET A 50 26.87 -4.30 -12.29
C MET A 50 26.93 -5.74 -11.76
N ALA A 51 25.78 -6.38 -11.55
CA ALA A 51 25.73 -7.78 -11.10
C ALA A 51 26.28 -8.71 -12.18
N GLU A 52 27.13 -9.68 -11.77
CA GLU A 52 27.72 -10.69 -12.69
C GLU A 52 26.66 -11.51 -13.40
N ALA A 53 25.61 -11.92 -12.68
CA ALA A 53 24.51 -12.74 -13.20
C ALA A 53 23.73 -12.09 -14.37
N LEU A 54 23.83 -10.77 -14.52
CA LEU A 54 23.09 -9.98 -15.52
C LEU A 54 23.95 -9.45 -16.67
N LEU A 55 25.25 -9.79 -16.71
CA LEU A 55 26.19 -9.29 -17.74
C LEU A 55 25.69 -9.55 -19.14
N ASP A 56 25.40 -10.79 -19.49
CA ASP A 56 24.98 -11.17 -20.82
C ASP A 56 23.66 -10.53 -21.24
N LYS A 57 22.74 -10.38 -20.30
CA LYS A 57 21.44 -9.75 -20.52
C LYS A 57 21.57 -8.25 -20.83
N VAL A 58 22.48 -7.56 -20.15
CA VAL A 58 22.63 -6.09 -20.24
C VAL A 58 23.66 -5.69 -21.31
N LEU A 59 24.81 -6.34 -21.36
CA LEU A 59 25.91 -5.98 -22.25
C LEU A 59 25.92 -6.77 -23.55
N GLY A 60 25.31 -7.96 -23.59
CA GLY A 60 25.31 -8.85 -24.77
C GLY A 60 24.70 -8.27 -26.05
N GLY A 61 23.95 -7.17 -25.97
CA GLY A 61 23.41 -6.45 -27.13
C GLY A 61 24.22 -5.23 -27.57
N LEU A 62 25.30 -4.86 -26.89
CA LEU A 62 26.06 -3.63 -27.16
C LEU A 62 26.84 -3.69 -28.45
N ALA A 63 27.44 -4.82 -28.77
CA ALA A 63 28.22 -5.01 -29.99
C ALA A 63 27.38 -4.77 -31.27
N VAL A 64 26.12 -5.15 -31.25
CA VAL A 64 25.17 -4.91 -32.37
C VAL A 64 24.84 -3.43 -32.51
N LYS A 65 24.63 -2.71 -31.36
CA LYS A 65 24.32 -1.26 -31.35
C LYS A 65 25.54 -0.41 -31.77
N ALA A 66 26.76 -0.77 -31.34
CA ALA A 66 27.99 -0.08 -31.73
C ALA A 66 28.29 -0.22 -33.22
N GLY A 67 28.03 -1.37 -33.82
CA GLY A 67 28.16 -1.60 -35.26
C GLY A 67 27.16 -0.81 -36.11
N GLN A 68 25.99 -0.46 -35.58
CA GLN A 68 24.97 0.37 -36.25
C GLN A 68 25.31 1.87 -36.25
N THR A 69 26.07 2.34 -35.29
CA THR A 69 26.46 3.76 -35.19
C THR A 69 27.58 4.14 -36.15
N VAL A 70 28.32 3.19 -36.69
CA VAL A 70 29.48 3.44 -37.57
C VAL A 70 29.17 3.27 -39.08
N ALA A 71 28.08 2.62 -39.44
CA ALA A 71 27.71 2.41 -40.84
C ALA A 71 26.21 2.55 -41.04
N GLY A 72 25.74 3.70 -41.52
CA GLY A 72 24.34 4.06 -41.81
C GLY A 72 23.53 3.02 -42.60
N VAL A 73 23.30 1.86 -42.05
CA VAL A 73 22.49 0.78 -42.61
C VAL A 73 21.23 0.63 -41.74
N GLN A 74 20.07 0.79 -42.38
CA GLN A 74 18.77 0.57 -41.77
C GLN A 74 18.60 -0.91 -41.39
N ALA A 75 18.20 -1.16 -40.13
CA ALA A 75 17.88 -2.50 -39.63
C ALA A 75 16.53 -2.95 -40.17
N GLU A 76 16.45 -4.14 -40.75
CA GLU A 76 15.22 -4.83 -41.07
C GLU A 76 14.59 -5.40 -39.76
N GLU A 77 13.31 -5.12 -39.53
CA GLU A 77 12.52 -5.68 -38.44
C GLU A 77 12.37 -7.21 -38.65
N GLY A 78 12.68 -8.00 -37.60
CA GLY A 78 12.20 -9.37 -37.45
C GLY A 78 13.21 -10.52 -37.62
N LYS A 79 14.38 -10.48 -36.98
CA LYS A 79 15.18 -11.71 -36.76
C LYS A 79 15.58 -11.87 -35.30
N GLU A 80 15.05 -12.93 -34.67
CA GLU A 80 15.63 -13.50 -33.45
C GLU A 80 17.10 -13.88 -33.72
N LEU A 81 18.01 -13.25 -33.01
CA LEU A 81 19.44 -13.60 -33.09
C LEU A 81 19.70 -14.73 -32.05
N GLY A 82 20.02 -15.91 -32.61
CA GLY A 82 20.47 -17.07 -31.86
C GLY A 82 21.78 -16.81 -31.10
N SER A 83 21.92 -17.45 -29.97
CA SER A 83 23.11 -17.54 -29.11
C SER A 83 24.37 -17.90 -29.94
N GLY A 84 25.38 -17.02 -29.99
CA GLY A 84 26.65 -17.37 -30.58
C GLY A 84 27.55 -16.28 -31.14
N ALA A 85 27.27 -14.99 -30.95
CA ALA A 85 28.22 -13.92 -31.27
C ALA A 85 28.98 -13.53 -29.99
N GLY A 86 30.31 -13.57 -30.01
CA GLY A 86 31.17 -13.24 -28.88
C GLY A 86 30.82 -11.89 -28.28
N VAL A 87 30.54 -11.89 -27.00
CA VAL A 87 30.24 -10.68 -26.24
C VAL A 87 31.58 -10.02 -25.92
N ASP A 88 31.89 -8.89 -26.57
CA ASP A 88 33.13 -8.16 -26.33
C ASP A 88 33.02 -7.31 -25.05
N TYR A 89 33.08 -7.93 -23.88
CA TYR A 89 33.35 -7.28 -22.61
C TYR A 89 34.46 -8.03 -21.86
N GLU A 90 35.23 -7.30 -21.08
CA GLU A 90 36.29 -7.84 -20.24
C GLU A 90 35.99 -7.60 -18.77
N VAL A 91 35.88 -8.67 -17.97
CA VAL A 91 35.72 -8.57 -16.50
C VAL A 91 37.08 -8.24 -15.90
N LEU A 92 37.20 -7.05 -15.33
CA LEU A 92 38.43 -6.55 -14.72
C LEU A 92 38.58 -7.01 -13.28
N GLU A 93 37.51 -6.91 -12.48
CA GLU A 93 37.52 -7.20 -11.05
C GLU A 93 36.15 -7.75 -10.64
N LYS A 94 36.15 -8.56 -9.55
CA LYS A 94 34.93 -9.12 -8.93
C LYS A 94 34.84 -8.66 -7.47
N TYR A 95 33.61 -8.43 -7.02
CA TYR A 95 33.27 -7.94 -5.69
C TYR A 95 32.05 -8.71 -5.17
N THR A 96 31.93 -8.84 -3.84
CA THR A 96 30.61 -9.04 -3.24
C THR A 96 29.90 -7.69 -3.18
N GLY A 97 28.55 -7.71 -3.12
CA GLY A 97 27.82 -6.43 -2.93
C GLY A 97 28.27 -5.69 -1.69
N LYS A 98 28.66 -6.42 -0.63
CA LYS A 98 29.19 -5.84 0.62
C LYS A 98 30.49 -5.05 0.41
N ASP A 99 31.34 -5.45 -0.53
CA ASP A 99 32.58 -4.74 -0.85
C ASP A 99 32.34 -3.37 -1.52
N LEU A 100 31.16 -3.20 -2.12
CA LEU A 100 30.75 -1.96 -2.77
C LEU A 100 30.07 -0.96 -1.82
N GLU A 101 29.72 -1.39 -0.62
CA GLU A 101 29.04 -0.54 0.36
C GLU A 101 29.84 0.74 0.68
N TYR A 102 29.14 1.87 0.71
CA TYR A 102 29.71 3.23 0.88
C TYR A 102 30.59 3.75 -0.27
N LYS A 103 30.73 3.03 -1.37
CA LYS A 103 31.40 3.56 -2.57
C LYS A 103 30.60 4.73 -3.14
N GLU A 104 31.25 5.89 -3.28
CA GLU A 104 30.61 7.15 -3.64
C GLU A 104 30.46 7.30 -5.17
N TYR A 105 29.40 7.98 -5.60
CA TYR A 105 29.19 8.38 -6.97
C TYR A 105 28.76 9.86 -7.07
N GLU A 106 28.88 10.44 -8.26
CA GLU A 106 28.50 11.82 -8.52
C GLU A 106 26.96 11.92 -8.61
N PRO A 107 26.33 12.95 -8.02
CA PRO A 107 24.88 13.14 -8.13
C PRO A 107 24.41 13.19 -9.58
N LEU A 108 23.30 12.52 -9.85
CA LEU A 108 22.69 12.54 -11.18
C LEU A 108 22.12 13.91 -11.51
N TYR A 109 21.50 14.56 -10.51
CA TYR A 109 20.95 15.91 -10.52
C TYR A 109 21.44 16.71 -9.31
N ALA A 110 21.77 17.98 -9.53
CA ALA A 110 22.27 18.87 -8.47
C ALA A 110 21.21 19.13 -7.38
N CYS A 111 19.93 19.21 -7.75
CA CYS A 111 18.84 19.51 -6.81
C CYS A 111 18.76 18.53 -5.63
N ALA A 112 19.00 17.23 -5.86
CA ALA A 112 19.03 16.25 -4.78
C ALA A 112 20.22 16.45 -3.82
N ALA A 113 21.38 16.80 -4.35
CA ALA A 113 22.57 17.10 -3.54
C ALA A 113 22.37 18.36 -2.68
N GLU A 114 21.73 19.39 -3.20
CA GLU A 114 21.39 20.61 -2.45
C GLU A 114 20.44 20.33 -1.27
N VAL A 115 19.46 19.43 -1.46
CA VAL A 115 18.58 19.02 -0.35
C VAL A 115 19.36 18.22 0.68
N ALA A 116 20.25 17.31 0.26
CA ALA A 116 21.10 16.54 1.17
C ALA A 116 21.98 17.47 2.03
N GLU A 117 22.57 18.50 1.44
CA GLU A 117 23.37 19.49 2.14
C GLU A 117 22.53 20.27 3.16
N LYS A 118 21.33 20.74 2.77
CA LYS A 118 20.41 21.44 3.68
C LYS A 118 19.95 20.58 4.86
N GLN A 119 19.83 19.27 4.66
CA GLN A 119 19.49 18.31 5.72
C GLN A 119 20.69 17.87 6.54
N HIS A 120 21.91 18.29 6.19
CA HIS A 120 23.16 17.84 6.81
C HIS A 120 23.32 16.33 6.79
N LYS A 121 22.88 15.67 5.71
CA LYS A 121 22.92 14.22 5.54
C LYS A 121 23.81 13.82 4.38
N LYS A 122 24.51 12.70 4.52
CA LYS A 122 25.31 12.11 3.46
C LYS A 122 24.40 11.33 2.49
N GLY A 123 24.54 11.58 1.21
CA GLY A 123 23.90 10.83 0.12
C GLY A 123 24.91 10.43 -0.95
N HIS A 124 24.40 9.85 -2.03
CA HIS A 124 25.15 9.52 -3.25
C HIS A 124 26.28 8.51 -3.04
N PHE A 125 25.95 7.42 -2.35
CA PHE A 125 26.82 6.26 -2.16
C PHE A 125 26.02 4.95 -2.28
N VAL A 126 26.74 3.83 -2.40
CA VAL A 126 26.15 2.50 -2.49
C VAL A 126 25.73 2.00 -1.09
N THR A 127 24.50 1.52 -0.99
CA THR A 127 23.93 0.86 0.20
C THR A 127 23.71 -0.62 -0.07
N CYS A 128 23.43 -1.40 0.97
CA CYS A 128 23.20 -2.85 0.87
C CYS A 128 21.86 -3.25 1.48
N ASP A 129 21.07 -4.02 0.70
CA ASP A 129 19.89 -4.69 1.20
C ASP A 129 19.55 -5.94 0.37
N THR A 130 18.92 -6.94 1.02
CA THR A 130 18.65 -8.26 0.42
C THR A 130 17.43 -8.27 -0.52
N TYR A 131 16.60 -7.21 -0.55
CA TYR A 131 15.47 -7.13 -1.48
C TYR A 131 15.90 -6.98 -2.95
N VAL A 132 17.15 -6.56 -3.21
CA VAL A 132 17.67 -6.43 -4.58
C VAL A 132 17.83 -7.81 -5.20
N THR A 133 17.10 -8.07 -6.29
CA THR A 133 17.08 -9.35 -6.98
C THR A 133 17.94 -9.37 -8.25
N MET A 134 18.29 -10.58 -8.69
CA MET A 134 19.05 -10.82 -9.94
C MET A 134 18.15 -11.26 -11.11
N SER A 135 16.83 -11.10 -10.99
CA SER A 135 15.87 -11.51 -12.04
C SER A 135 15.84 -10.54 -13.20
N ASP A 136 15.93 -9.22 -12.90
CA ASP A 136 15.76 -8.14 -13.88
C ASP A 136 16.71 -6.97 -13.62
N GLY A 137 16.80 -6.08 -14.62
CA GLY A 137 17.60 -4.86 -14.54
C GLY A 137 19.10 -5.13 -14.61
N THR A 138 19.86 -4.54 -13.68
CA THR A 138 21.33 -4.56 -13.62
C THR A 138 21.87 -5.12 -12.30
N GLY A 139 20.98 -5.52 -11.37
CA GLY A 139 21.32 -5.88 -10.00
C GLY A 139 21.69 -4.69 -9.12
N ILE A 140 21.53 -3.46 -9.61
CA ILE A 140 21.71 -2.22 -8.86
C ILE A 140 20.44 -1.40 -9.00
N VAL A 141 19.83 -1.04 -7.87
CA VAL A 141 18.60 -0.25 -7.79
C VAL A 141 18.93 1.16 -7.34
N HIS A 142 18.31 2.18 -7.93
CA HIS A 142 18.41 3.54 -7.42
C HIS A 142 17.46 3.74 -6.23
N ILE A 143 17.88 4.53 -5.25
CA ILE A 143 17.12 4.79 -4.01
C ILE A 143 16.61 6.23 -4.01
N ALA A 144 15.29 6.34 -3.85
CA ALA A 144 14.58 7.61 -3.61
C ALA A 144 13.54 7.43 -2.49
N PRO A 145 13.90 7.67 -1.21
CA PRO A 145 13.13 7.30 -0.02
C PRO A 145 11.69 7.80 0.02
N ALA A 146 11.37 8.82 -0.74
CA ALA A 146 10.02 9.36 -0.82
C ALA A 146 9.05 8.56 -1.73
N PHE A 147 9.54 7.58 -2.51
CA PHE A 147 8.77 6.97 -3.60
C PHE A 147 8.69 5.44 -3.56
N GLY A 148 9.23 4.80 -2.53
CA GLY A 148 9.14 3.35 -2.34
C GLY A 148 9.26 2.98 -0.85
N GLU A 149 8.59 1.88 -0.45
CA GLU A 149 8.68 1.39 0.92
C GLU A 149 10.09 0.83 1.21
N ASP A 150 10.63 0.04 0.30
CA ASP A 150 11.98 -0.52 0.42
C ASP A 150 13.02 0.61 0.41
N ASP A 151 12.85 1.61 -0.47
CA ASP A 151 13.70 2.80 -0.51
C ASP A 151 13.66 3.57 0.81
N ALA A 152 12.47 3.72 1.41
CA ALA A 152 12.30 4.37 2.71
C ALA A 152 12.95 3.56 3.85
N ASN A 153 12.89 2.22 3.80
CA ASN A 153 13.55 1.33 4.75
C ASN A 153 15.07 1.47 4.68
N VAL A 154 15.64 1.44 3.46
CA VAL A 154 17.06 1.71 3.23
C VAL A 154 17.43 3.12 3.67
N GLY A 155 16.56 4.11 3.36
CA GLY A 155 16.72 5.49 3.78
C GLY A 155 16.87 5.66 5.30
N ARG A 156 16.03 4.96 6.07
CA ARG A 156 16.12 4.95 7.55
C ARG A 156 17.37 4.22 8.06
N LYS A 157 17.69 3.07 7.45
CA LYS A 157 18.84 2.24 7.83
C LYS A 157 20.17 2.97 7.67
N TYR A 158 20.32 3.79 6.64
CA TYR A 158 21.56 4.52 6.31
C TYR A 158 21.49 6.01 6.58
N ASP A 159 20.43 6.49 7.24
CA ASP A 159 20.17 7.90 7.51
C ASP A 159 20.30 8.80 6.26
N LEU A 160 19.74 8.34 5.14
CA LEU A 160 19.82 9.05 3.87
C LEU A 160 18.99 10.34 3.88
N PRO A 161 19.32 11.32 2.99
CA PRO A 161 18.48 12.48 2.77
C PRO A 161 17.08 12.07 2.30
N PHE A 162 16.07 12.80 2.76
CA PHE A 162 14.71 12.64 2.28
C PHE A 162 14.39 13.70 1.22
N VAL A 163 14.29 13.28 -0.03
CA VAL A 163 14.11 14.18 -1.18
C VAL A 163 12.81 13.86 -1.87
N GLN A 164 11.90 14.82 -1.93
CA GLN A 164 10.57 14.65 -2.52
C GLN A 164 10.26 15.82 -3.47
N PHE A 165 10.49 15.62 -4.76
CA PHE A 165 10.23 16.61 -5.80
C PHE A 165 8.91 16.40 -6.56
N VAL A 166 7.88 15.90 -5.85
CA VAL A 166 6.53 15.74 -6.39
C VAL A 166 5.53 16.33 -5.40
N ASN A 167 4.67 17.22 -5.89
CA ASN A 167 3.64 17.87 -5.08
C ASN A 167 2.37 17.00 -4.93
N GLY A 168 1.40 17.47 -4.14
CA GLY A 168 0.14 16.76 -3.88
C GLY A 168 -0.76 16.53 -5.10
N LYS A 169 -0.45 17.13 -6.25
CA LYS A 169 -1.14 16.91 -7.53
C LYS A 169 -0.41 15.88 -8.42
N GLY A 170 0.73 15.35 -7.98
CA GLY A 170 1.57 14.48 -8.78
C GLY A 170 2.41 15.22 -9.83
N GLU A 171 2.67 16.50 -9.63
CA GLU A 171 3.48 17.35 -10.52
C GLU A 171 4.87 17.53 -9.93
N MET A 172 5.88 17.57 -10.79
CA MET A 172 7.26 17.85 -10.41
C MET A 172 7.37 19.28 -9.84
N THR A 173 8.14 19.44 -8.76
CA THR A 173 8.31 20.74 -8.08
C THR A 173 9.32 21.65 -8.78
N GLU A 174 9.37 22.92 -8.37
CA GLU A 174 10.17 23.97 -9.01
C GLU A 174 11.68 23.77 -8.87
N GLU A 175 12.13 22.92 -7.92
CA GLU A 175 13.54 22.59 -7.73
C GLU A 175 14.09 21.69 -8.85
N THR A 176 13.22 21.08 -9.65
CA THR A 176 13.63 20.20 -10.76
C THR A 176 13.54 20.90 -12.11
N PRO A 177 14.32 20.49 -13.12
CA PRO A 177 14.18 20.98 -14.48
C PRO A 177 12.81 20.70 -15.13
N TYR A 178 11.97 19.90 -14.48
CA TYR A 178 10.69 19.41 -14.98
C TYR A 178 9.48 20.03 -14.27
N ALA A 179 9.66 21.17 -13.64
CA ALA A 179 8.65 21.88 -12.85
C ALA A 179 7.27 21.95 -13.52
N GLY A 180 6.21 21.61 -12.77
CA GLY A 180 4.82 21.65 -13.23
C GLY A 180 4.40 20.50 -14.15
N LEU A 181 5.31 19.62 -14.56
CA LEU A 181 4.94 18.43 -15.35
C LEU A 181 4.38 17.34 -14.43
N PHE A 182 3.26 16.76 -14.82
CA PHE A 182 2.78 15.53 -14.19
C PHE A 182 3.80 14.41 -14.38
N VAL A 183 4.09 13.63 -13.33
CA VAL A 183 5.20 12.63 -13.29
C VAL A 183 5.28 11.73 -14.53
N LYS A 184 4.16 11.24 -15.07
CA LYS A 184 4.16 10.41 -16.28
C LYS A 184 4.48 11.19 -17.56
N LYS A 185 4.30 12.52 -17.56
CA LYS A 185 4.75 13.40 -18.65
C LYS A 185 6.20 13.84 -18.48
N ALA A 186 6.73 13.76 -17.25
CA ALA A 186 8.15 14.00 -17.00
C ALA A 186 9.04 12.84 -17.46
N ASP A 187 8.56 11.58 -17.46
CA ASP A 187 9.34 10.40 -17.87
C ASP A 187 10.10 10.59 -19.19
N PRO A 188 9.46 10.95 -20.33
CA PRO A 188 10.18 11.13 -21.59
C PRO A 188 11.16 12.30 -21.59
N GLU A 189 10.87 13.38 -20.83
CA GLU A 189 11.77 14.53 -20.74
C GLU A 189 13.02 14.18 -19.90
N VAL A 190 12.86 13.41 -18.82
CA VAL A 190 13.99 12.90 -18.03
C VAL A 190 14.89 12.00 -18.88
N LEU A 191 14.30 11.07 -19.66
CA LEU A 191 15.08 10.18 -20.52
C LEU A 191 15.84 10.96 -21.59
N LYS A 192 15.20 11.92 -22.23
CA LYS A 192 15.81 12.79 -23.24
C LYS A 192 16.97 13.61 -22.67
N ASP A 193 16.79 14.19 -21.50
CA ASP A 193 17.82 14.97 -20.82
C ASP A 193 19.04 14.09 -20.44
N LEU A 194 18.80 12.90 -19.91
CA LEU A 194 19.86 11.95 -19.58
C LEU A 194 20.61 11.45 -20.83
N ASP A 195 19.90 11.29 -21.96
CA ASP A 195 20.52 10.91 -23.24
C ASP A 195 21.45 12.02 -23.75
N VAL A 196 20.99 13.26 -23.76
CA VAL A 196 21.79 14.43 -24.12
C VAL A 196 23.04 14.59 -23.24
N GLN A 197 22.94 14.26 -21.95
CA GLN A 197 24.05 14.29 -21.00
C GLN A 197 24.98 13.05 -21.10
N GLY A 198 24.68 12.08 -21.96
CA GLY A 198 25.41 10.82 -22.04
C GLY A 198 25.26 9.90 -20.82
N LYS A 199 24.30 10.17 -19.97
CA LYS A 199 24.01 9.40 -18.76
C LYS A 199 23.00 8.27 -18.97
N LEU A 200 22.21 8.32 -20.05
CA LEU A 200 21.32 7.22 -20.43
C LEU A 200 22.13 6.08 -21.06
N PHE A 201 21.98 4.87 -20.51
CA PHE A 201 22.59 3.67 -21.09
C PHE A 201 21.63 3.01 -22.08
N ASP A 202 20.41 2.73 -21.67
CA ASP A 202 19.35 2.13 -22.48
C ASP A 202 17.97 2.46 -21.91
N ALA A 203 16.95 2.47 -22.78
CA ALA A 203 15.56 2.71 -22.39
C ALA A 203 14.61 1.76 -23.15
N PRO A 204 14.71 0.42 -22.93
CA PRO A 204 13.82 -0.55 -23.55
C PRO A 204 12.40 -0.36 -23.01
N LYS A 205 11.40 -0.65 -23.84
CA LYS A 205 10.02 -0.79 -23.38
C LYS A 205 9.93 -2.03 -22.50
N PHE A 206 9.46 -1.83 -21.28
CA PHE A 206 9.28 -2.91 -20.31
C PHE A 206 7.80 -2.99 -19.91
N GLU A 207 7.20 -4.16 -20.12
CA GLU A 207 5.84 -4.45 -19.75
C GLU A 207 5.83 -5.08 -18.35
N HIS A 208 5.11 -4.48 -17.42
CA HIS A 208 4.99 -4.97 -16.07
C HIS A 208 3.60 -4.65 -15.49
N GLU A 209 3.20 -5.38 -14.46
CA GLU A 209 2.00 -5.06 -13.71
C GLU A 209 2.15 -3.70 -13.01
N TYR A 210 1.15 -2.85 -13.14
CA TYR A 210 1.14 -1.52 -12.53
C TYR A 210 -0.17 -1.28 -11.77
N PRO A 211 -0.14 -0.73 -10.54
CA PRO A 211 -1.34 -0.49 -9.77
C PRO A 211 -2.18 0.65 -10.37
N HIS A 212 -3.48 0.38 -10.54
CA HIS A 212 -4.45 1.36 -11.02
C HIS A 212 -5.53 1.61 -9.97
N CYS A 213 -6.14 2.78 -10.01
CA CYS A 213 -7.25 3.13 -9.14
C CYS A 213 -8.46 2.24 -9.46
N TRP A 214 -8.96 1.50 -8.47
CA TRP A 214 -10.12 0.61 -8.63
C TRP A 214 -11.40 1.31 -9.08
N ARG A 215 -11.50 2.64 -8.93
CA ARG A 215 -12.68 3.44 -9.27
C ARG A 215 -12.62 4.06 -10.68
N CYS A 216 -11.49 4.64 -11.07
CA CYS A 216 -11.35 5.42 -12.29
C CYS A 216 -10.26 4.88 -13.23
N ASP A 217 -9.62 3.78 -12.88
CA ASP A 217 -8.60 3.09 -13.66
C ASP A 217 -7.36 3.95 -14.02
N THR A 218 -7.16 5.07 -13.32
CA THR A 218 -5.96 5.89 -13.51
C THR A 218 -4.75 5.23 -12.85
N PRO A 219 -3.56 5.29 -13.46
CA PRO A 219 -2.32 4.80 -12.84
C PRO A 219 -2.05 5.49 -11.52
N LEU A 220 -1.72 4.73 -10.50
CA LEU A 220 -1.35 5.24 -9.18
C LEU A 220 0.14 5.59 -9.15
N ILE A 221 0.52 6.54 -8.30
CA ILE A 221 1.91 6.84 -7.97
C ILE A 221 2.13 6.62 -6.48
N TYR A 222 3.31 6.09 -6.14
CA TYR A 222 3.75 6.02 -4.77
C TYR A 222 4.54 7.28 -4.44
N TYR A 223 4.17 7.97 -3.37
CA TYR A 223 4.97 9.05 -2.78
C TYR A 223 4.63 9.21 -1.31
N ALA A 224 5.61 9.64 -0.52
CA ALA A 224 5.44 9.81 0.91
C ALA A 224 4.52 10.99 1.22
N ARG A 225 3.68 10.82 2.24
CA ARG A 225 2.79 11.85 2.77
C ARG A 225 2.82 11.79 4.29
N GLU A 226 2.76 12.95 4.91
CA GLU A 226 2.51 13.02 6.34
C GLU A 226 1.17 12.37 6.66
N SER A 227 1.14 11.57 7.70
CA SER A 227 -0.04 10.82 8.12
C SER A 227 0.03 10.55 9.61
N TRP A 228 -1.13 10.41 10.23
CA TRP A 228 -1.25 10.01 11.62
C TRP A 228 -1.28 8.49 11.72
N PHE A 229 -0.49 7.94 12.63
CA PHE A 229 -0.38 6.50 12.84
C PHE A 229 -0.66 6.13 14.28
N ILE A 230 -1.32 4.97 14.46
CA ILE A 230 -1.31 4.25 15.73
C ILE A 230 -0.17 3.23 15.67
N LYS A 231 0.72 3.24 16.66
CA LYS A 231 1.87 2.33 16.72
C LYS A 231 1.43 0.91 17.12
N MET A 232 0.84 0.18 16.16
CA MET A 232 0.34 -1.17 16.38
C MET A 232 1.44 -2.18 16.65
N THR A 233 2.66 -1.92 16.15
CA THR A 233 3.84 -2.74 16.44
C THR A 233 4.18 -2.79 17.94
N ALA A 234 3.79 -1.77 18.72
CA ALA A 234 3.99 -1.75 20.17
C ALA A 234 3.08 -2.73 20.94
N VAL A 235 1.95 -3.14 20.35
CA VAL A 235 0.96 -4.05 20.97
C VAL A 235 0.81 -5.37 20.21
N LYS A 236 1.78 -5.70 19.36
CA LYS A 236 1.79 -6.90 18.52
C LYS A 236 1.54 -8.18 19.32
N ASP A 237 2.28 -8.39 20.41
CA ASP A 237 2.17 -9.60 21.23
C ASP A 237 0.80 -9.70 21.91
N ASP A 238 0.23 -8.56 22.28
CA ASP A 238 -1.12 -8.50 22.85
C ASP A 238 -2.19 -8.84 21.83
N LEU A 239 -2.05 -8.38 20.58
CA LEU A 239 -2.94 -8.74 19.47
C LEU A 239 -2.92 -10.24 19.19
N ILE A 240 -1.74 -10.84 19.12
CA ILE A 240 -1.56 -12.29 18.90
C ILE A 240 -2.16 -13.08 20.07
N ARG A 241 -1.91 -12.67 21.31
CA ARG A 241 -2.47 -13.30 22.51
C ARG A 241 -4.00 -13.24 22.49
N ASN A 242 -4.59 -12.07 22.20
CA ASN A 242 -6.02 -11.90 22.15
C ASN A 242 -6.65 -12.71 21.02
N ASN A 243 -6.04 -12.73 19.82
CA ASN A 243 -6.48 -13.57 18.72
C ASN A 243 -6.56 -15.07 19.10
N ASN A 244 -5.60 -15.55 19.87
CA ASN A 244 -5.55 -16.95 20.30
C ASN A 244 -6.67 -17.34 21.28
N THR A 245 -7.42 -16.37 21.83
CA THR A 245 -8.61 -16.63 22.67
C THR A 245 -9.88 -16.81 21.85
N VAL A 246 -9.87 -16.46 20.57
CA VAL A 246 -11.05 -16.46 19.69
C VAL A 246 -11.27 -17.84 19.06
N ASN A 247 -12.51 -18.31 19.07
CA ASN A 247 -12.93 -19.49 18.35
C ASN A 247 -13.23 -19.14 16.87
N TRP A 248 -12.25 -19.36 16.01
CA TRP A 248 -12.39 -19.14 14.57
C TRP A 248 -12.99 -20.35 13.85
N ILE A 249 -13.97 -20.12 13.01
CA ILE A 249 -14.62 -21.13 12.18
C ILE A 249 -14.51 -20.72 10.71
N PRO A 250 -13.61 -21.33 9.93
CA PRO A 250 -12.67 -22.38 10.29
C PRO A 250 -11.42 -21.86 11.06
N GLU A 251 -10.88 -22.69 11.93
CA GLU A 251 -9.70 -22.38 12.76
C GLU A 251 -8.48 -21.93 11.94
N SER A 252 -8.33 -22.47 10.73
CA SER A 252 -7.24 -22.14 9.81
C SER A 252 -7.16 -20.65 9.44
N ILE A 253 -8.27 -19.91 9.51
CA ILE A 253 -8.27 -18.46 9.24
C ILE A 253 -7.62 -17.69 10.39
N GLY A 254 -7.94 -18.07 11.63
CA GLY A 254 -7.39 -17.41 12.82
C GLY A 254 -5.90 -17.65 13.00
N LYS A 255 -5.44 -18.89 12.73
CA LYS A 255 -4.02 -19.28 12.83
C LYS A 255 -3.20 -18.87 11.62
N GLY A 256 -3.76 -19.01 10.41
CA GLY A 256 -3.09 -18.65 9.16
C GLY A 256 -3.36 -17.20 8.78
N ARG A 257 -4.23 -16.96 7.80
CA ARG A 257 -4.42 -15.64 7.16
C ARG A 257 -4.51 -14.44 8.13
N PHE A 258 -5.21 -14.57 9.26
CA PHE A 258 -5.32 -13.50 10.25
C PHE A 258 -4.13 -13.50 11.21
N GLY A 259 -3.69 -14.68 11.70
CA GLY A 259 -2.51 -14.82 12.54
C GLY A 259 -1.24 -14.32 11.86
N ASP A 260 -0.98 -14.77 10.64
CA ASP A 260 0.16 -14.31 9.82
C ASP A 260 0.14 -12.79 9.62
N TRP A 261 -1.05 -12.21 9.45
CA TRP A 261 -1.20 -10.75 9.36
C TRP A 261 -0.79 -10.04 10.65
N LEU A 262 -1.19 -10.56 11.81
CA LEU A 262 -0.81 -9.99 13.11
C LEU A 262 0.68 -10.17 13.40
N GLU A 263 1.28 -11.28 12.98
CA GLU A 263 2.72 -11.52 13.12
C GLU A 263 3.55 -10.54 12.29
N ASN A 264 3.02 -10.06 11.19
CA ASN A 264 3.67 -9.10 10.30
C ASN A 264 3.01 -7.72 10.35
N ILE A 265 2.42 -7.37 11.51
CA ILE A 265 1.66 -6.14 11.68
C ILE A 265 2.53 -4.91 11.43
N GLN A 266 1.97 -3.95 10.69
CA GLN A 266 2.53 -2.62 10.51
C GLN A 266 1.74 -1.59 11.33
N ASP A 267 2.33 -0.41 11.53
CA ASP A 267 1.64 0.69 12.20
C ASP A 267 0.45 1.15 11.36
N TRP A 268 -0.68 1.41 12.00
CA TRP A 268 -1.93 1.71 11.33
C TRP A 268 -2.07 3.19 11.01
N GLY A 269 -1.98 3.54 9.72
CA GLY A 269 -2.23 4.90 9.24
C GLY A 269 -3.72 5.23 9.30
N ILE A 270 -4.12 6.04 10.27
CA ILE A 270 -5.53 6.35 10.56
C ILE A 270 -6.06 7.62 9.90
N SER A 271 -5.22 8.49 9.37
CA SER A 271 -5.67 9.73 8.74
C SER A 271 -5.96 9.59 7.25
N ARG A 272 -6.97 10.32 6.78
CA ARG A 272 -7.36 10.37 5.37
C ARG A 272 -7.54 11.82 4.92
N ASN A 273 -7.03 12.11 3.73
CA ASN A 273 -7.20 13.41 3.07
C ASN A 273 -8.55 13.43 2.33
N ARG A 274 -9.62 13.59 3.09
CA ARG A 274 -11.01 13.66 2.61
C ARG A 274 -11.70 14.88 3.21
N TYR A 275 -12.66 15.42 2.49
CA TYR A 275 -13.49 16.49 3.03
C TYR A 275 -14.49 15.95 4.06
N TRP A 276 -15.18 14.87 3.72
CA TRP A 276 -16.20 14.25 4.56
C TRP A 276 -15.69 13.00 5.26
N GLY A 277 -15.98 12.89 6.53
CA GLY A 277 -15.65 11.81 7.43
C GLY A 277 -15.57 12.32 8.87
N THR A 278 -15.30 11.46 9.83
CA THR A 278 -15.06 11.81 11.23
C THR A 278 -13.76 12.62 11.33
N PRO A 279 -13.79 13.90 11.70
CA PRO A 279 -12.59 14.71 11.82
C PRO A 279 -11.63 14.17 12.89
N LEU A 280 -10.33 14.16 12.56
CA LEU A 280 -9.32 13.83 13.55
C LEU A 280 -9.31 14.89 14.65
N ASN A 281 -9.44 14.47 15.91
CA ASN A 281 -9.64 15.34 17.07
C ASN A 281 -8.33 15.88 17.65
N VAL A 282 -7.40 16.30 16.81
CA VAL A 282 -6.10 16.84 17.19
C VAL A 282 -5.98 18.29 16.74
N TRP A 283 -5.54 19.16 17.65
CA TRP A 283 -5.16 20.55 17.36
C TRP A 283 -3.65 20.70 17.39
N GLU A 284 -3.11 21.44 16.45
CA GLU A 284 -1.69 21.71 16.32
C GLU A 284 -1.42 23.22 16.36
N CYS A 285 -0.37 23.62 17.06
CA CYS A 285 0.05 25.01 17.19
C CYS A 285 0.81 25.48 15.94
N GLU A 286 0.33 26.55 15.31
CA GLU A 286 0.97 27.19 14.16
C GLU A 286 2.39 27.72 14.43
N GLY A 287 2.77 27.83 15.70
CA GLY A 287 4.02 28.48 16.09
C GLY A 287 5.12 27.53 16.57
N CYS A 288 4.79 26.55 17.40
CA CYS A 288 5.77 25.64 17.99
C CYS A 288 5.52 24.16 17.64
N GLY A 289 4.44 23.86 16.89
CA GLY A 289 4.09 22.47 16.55
C GLY A 289 3.56 21.65 17.74
N HIS A 290 3.23 22.26 18.87
CA HIS A 290 2.59 21.56 19.99
C HIS A 290 1.26 20.95 19.55
N GLN A 291 1.03 19.70 19.91
CA GLN A 291 -0.14 18.94 19.52
C GLN A 291 -0.96 18.53 20.74
N GLU A 292 -2.27 18.65 20.66
CA GLU A 292 -3.20 18.30 21.73
C GLU A 292 -4.42 17.58 21.17
N SER A 293 -4.78 16.45 21.76
CA SER A 293 -5.98 15.68 21.40
C SER A 293 -7.13 16.06 22.33
N ILE A 294 -8.30 16.36 21.76
CA ILE A 294 -9.51 16.74 22.51
C ILE A 294 -10.47 15.56 22.58
N GLY A 295 -10.75 15.08 23.80
CA GLY A 295 -11.52 13.86 24.04
C GLY A 295 -13.03 14.08 24.23
N SER A 296 -13.50 15.33 24.41
CA SER A 296 -14.92 15.59 24.62
C SER A 296 -15.36 16.99 24.19
N ARG A 297 -16.66 17.16 23.98
CA ARG A 297 -17.29 18.47 23.73
C ARG A 297 -17.09 19.46 24.89
N ALA A 298 -17.12 18.96 26.13
CA ALA A 298 -16.90 19.76 27.33
C ALA A 298 -15.47 20.31 27.37
N GLU A 299 -14.48 19.45 27.10
CA GLU A 299 -13.08 19.81 27.01
C GLU A 299 -12.83 20.82 25.87
N LEU A 300 -13.48 20.63 24.72
CA LEU A 300 -13.38 21.56 23.60
C LEU A 300 -13.85 22.98 24.00
N ALA A 301 -15.00 23.08 24.66
CA ALA A 301 -15.53 24.35 25.13
C ALA A 301 -14.66 24.99 26.23
N GLU A 302 -14.09 24.19 27.13
CA GLU A 302 -13.14 24.67 28.14
C GLU A 302 -11.89 25.24 27.51
N LYS A 303 -11.27 24.52 26.57
CA LYS A 303 -10.04 24.93 25.88
C LYS A 303 -10.24 26.18 25.02
N SER A 304 -11.33 26.26 24.28
CA SER A 304 -11.67 27.43 23.45
C SER A 304 -12.11 28.64 24.27
N GLY A 305 -12.55 28.42 25.51
CA GLY A 305 -13.14 29.46 26.35
C GLY A 305 -14.54 29.91 25.88
N ASN A 306 -15.16 29.17 24.97
CA ASN A 306 -16.49 29.44 24.44
C ASN A 306 -17.46 28.29 24.76
N PRO A 307 -18.44 28.46 25.67
CA PRO A 307 -19.39 27.39 26.03
C PRO A 307 -20.24 26.86 24.85
N ASP A 308 -20.45 27.67 23.81
CA ASP A 308 -21.21 27.27 22.62
C ASP A 308 -20.47 26.22 21.78
N ASP A 309 -19.14 26.12 21.90
CA ASP A 309 -18.35 25.10 21.22
C ASP A 309 -18.65 23.67 21.71
N ALA A 310 -19.24 23.52 22.89
CA ALA A 310 -19.80 22.24 23.34
C ALA A 310 -20.94 21.72 22.44
N LYS A 311 -21.55 22.58 21.63
CA LYS A 311 -22.68 22.24 20.74
C LYS A 311 -22.33 22.32 19.29
N VAL A 312 -21.08 22.62 18.94
CA VAL A 312 -20.63 22.75 17.54
C VAL A 312 -20.89 21.45 16.78
N GLU A 313 -21.24 21.56 15.51
CA GLU A 313 -21.30 20.42 14.60
C GLU A 313 -19.87 19.88 14.39
N LEU A 314 -19.65 18.59 14.70
CA LEU A 314 -18.31 18.00 14.71
C LEU A 314 -17.74 17.70 13.32
N HIS A 315 -18.51 17.87 12.24
CA HIS A 315 -18.02 17.73 10.88
C HIS A 315 -17.42 19.03 10.35
N ARG A 316 -16.64 18.90 9.32
CA ARG A 316 -16.12 20.04 8.54
C ARG A 316 -17.27 20.75 7.81
N PRO A 317 -17.25 22.08 7.70
CA PRO A 317 -16.17 23.01 8.11
C PRO A 317 -16.30 23.51 9.55
N TYR A 318 -17.34 23.14 10.27
CA TYR A 318 -17.74 23.75 11.54
C TYR A 318 -16.69 23.56 12.63
N ILE A 319 -16.22 22.32 12.82
CA ILE A 319 -15.20 22.01 13.83
C ILE A 319 -13.85 22.67 13.53
N ASP A 320 -13.52 22.90 12.24
CA ASP A 320 -12.28 23.54 11.82
C ASP A 320 -12.22 25.03 12.23
N ALA A 321 -13.38 25.65 12.53
CA ALA A 321 -13.46 27.02 13.00
C ALA A 321 -13.12 27.19 14.49
N VAL A 322 -13.12 26.08 15.27
CA VAL A 322 -12.81 26.12 16.69
C VAL A 322 -11.30 26.16 16.89
N THR A 323 -10.83 27.21 17.53
CA THR A 323 -9.40 27.43 17.81
C THR A 323 -9.21 27.84 19.27
N PHE A 324 -8.00 27.60 19.80
CA PHE A 324 -7.64 28.02 21.16
C PHE A 324 -6.14 28.34 21.25
N LYS A 325 -5.71 28.81 22.40
CA LYS A 325 -4.32 29.22 22.61
C LYS A 325 -3.44 28.04 23.02
N CYS A 326 -2.27 27.97 22.41
CA CYS A 326 -1.25 26.99 22.75
C CYS A 326 -0.75 27.22 24.20
N PRO A 327 -0.73 26.18 25.05
CA PRO A 327 -0.25 26.31 26.43
C PRO A 327 1.25 26.65 26.49
N ASP A 328 2.04 26.24 25.49
CA ASP A 328 3.49 26.41 25.51
C ASP A 328 3.94 27.80 25.00
N CYS A 329 3.34 28.32 23.92
CA CYS A 329 3.81 29.54 23.29
C CYS A 329 2.76 30.63 23.11
N GLY A 330 1.49 30.38 23.47
CA GLY A 330 0.38 31.32 23.40
C GLY A 330 -0.14 31.65 21.99
N LYS A 331 0.45 31.05 20.94
CA LYS A 331 -0.05 31.20 19.55
C LYS A 331 -1.34 30.38 19.35
N THR A 332 -1.96 30.51 18.18
CA THR A 332 -3.21 29.83 17.88
C THR A 332 -2.95 28.37 17.53
N MET A 333 -3.82 27.50 18.05
CA MET A 333 -3.91 26.11 17.65
C MET A 333 -5.09 25.89 16.73
N HIS A 334 -4.87 25.14 15.67
CA HIS A 334 -5.87 24.78 14.67
C HIS A 334 -6.01 23.28 14.60
N ARG A 335 -7.21 22.79 14.32
CA ARG A 335 -7.43 21.36 14.10
C ARG A 335 -6.68 20.92 12.83
N VAL A 336 -6.03 19.76 12.89
CA VAL A 336 -5.40 19.14 11.71
C VAL A 336 -6.47 18.82 10.65
N PRO A 337 -6.19 19.01 9.33
CA PRO A 337 -7.23 18.98 8.30
C PRO A 337 -7.78 17.59 7.98
N GLU A 338 -7.12 16.53 8.45
CA GLU A 338 -7.46 15.16 8.13
C GLU A 338 -8.75 14.70 8.80
N VAL A 339 -9.34 13.63 8.22
CA VAL A 339 -10.41 12.84 8.84
C VAL A 339 -9.90 11.46 9.19
N ILE A 340 -10.53 10.81 10.13
CA ILE A 340 -10.21 9.44 10.56
C ILE A 340 -10.59 8.43 9.47
N ASP A 341 -9.86 7.34 9.39
CA ASP A 341 -10.20 6.18 8.58
C ASP A 341 -11.55 5.58 9.02
N CYS A 342 -12.45 5.33 8.09
CA CYS A 342 -13.76 4.71 8.38
C CYS A 342 -13.64 3.32 9.03
N TRP A 343 -12.51 2.64 8.87
CA TRP A 343 -12.23 1.39 9.58
C TRP A 343 -12.04 1.60 11.08
N PHE A 344 -11.56 2.77 11.51
CA PHE A 344 -11.52 3.15 12.92
C PHE A 344 -12.93 3.34 13.45
N ASP A 345 -13.78 4.11 12.75
CA ASP A 345 -15.19 4.28 13.17
C ASP A 345 -15.91 2.94 13.31
N SER A 346 -15.69 2.00 12.40
CA SER A 346 -16.32 0.68 12.44
C SER A 346 -15.72 -0.23 13.51
N GLY A 347 -14.44 -0.08 13.83
CA GLY A 347 -13.74 -0.79 14.90
C GLY A 347 -14.20 -0.34 16.30
N ALA A 348 -14.61 0.92 16.43
CA ALA A 348 -15.14 1.49 17.65
C ALA A 348 -16.55 0.99 18.03
N MET A 349 -17.26 0.30 17.12
CA MET A 349 -18.66 -0.09 17.31
C MET A 349 -18.94 -0.78 18.63
N PRO A 350 -18.13 -1.73 19.15
CA PRO A 350 -18.46 -2.47 20.39
C PRO A 350 -18.69 -1.57 21.62
N PHE A 351 -18.03 -0.42 21.68
CA PHE A 351 -18.14 0.51 22.80
C PHE A 351 -18.85 1.81 22.41
N ALA A 352 -18.69 2.29 21.19
CA ALA A 352 -19.30 3.52 20.72
C ALA A 352 -20.83 3.44 20.68
N GLN A 353 -21.42 2.28 20.30
CA GLN A 353 -22.87 2.07 20.29
C GLN A 353 -23.52 2.26 21.68
N HIS A 354 -22.75 2.07 22.74
CA HIS A 354 -23.20 2.25 24.13
C HIS A 354 -22.88 3.63 24.69
N HIS A 355 -22.18 4.48 23.93
CA HIS A 355 -21.58 5.73 24.41
C HIS A 355 -20.69 5.50 25.65
N TYR A 356 -20.01 4.34 25.67
CA TYR A 356 -19.06 3.98 26.73
C TYR A 356 -17.78 4.84 26.59
N PRO A 357 -17.17 5.33 27.71
CA PRO A 357 -17.49 5.02 29.10
C PRO A 357 -18.49 5.98 29.76
N PHE A 358 -19.09 6.91 29.03
CA PHE A 358 -19.92 7.99 29.61
C PHE A 358 -21.32 7.50 29.98
N GLU A 359 -21.90 6.56 29.24
CA GLU A 359 -23.22 5.99 29.42
C GLU A 359 -23.18 4.47 29.31
N ASN A 360 -24.26 3.80 29.70
CA ASN A 360 -24.54 2.37 29.50
C ASN A 360 -23.41 1.40 29.91
N GLN A 361 -22.61 1.75 30.92
CA GLN A 361 -21.43 0.95 31.32
C GLN A 361 -21.79 -0.49 31.68
N ASP A 362 -22.92 -0.72 32.37
CA ASP A 362 -23.31 -2.07 32.79
C ASP A 362 -23.80 -2.91 31.60
N LEU A 363 -24.48 -2.29 30.64
CA LEU A 363 -24.88 -2.95 29.39
C LEU A 363 -23.66 -3.34 28.57
N PHE A 364 -22.69 -2.43 28.44
CA PHE A 364 -21.42 -2.74 27.77
C PHE A 364 -20.71 -3.94 28.40
N LYS A 365 -20.56 -3.97 29.73
CA LYS A 365 -19.93 -5.08 30.46
C LYS A 365 -20.63 -6.42 30.24
N GLN A 366 -21.93 -6.42 30.01
CA GLN A 366 -22.72 -7.63 29.77
C GLN A 366 -22.60 -8.12 28.32
N GLN A 367 -22.36 -7.23 27.37
CA GLN A 367 -22.38 -7.52 25.93
C GLN A 367 -20.98 -7.55 25.30
N PHE A 368 -19.94 -7.20 26.05
CA PHE A 368 -18.56 -7.20 25.58
C PHE A 368 -17.71 -8.28 26.29
N PRO A 369 -17.01 -9.14 25.56
CA PRO A 369 -16.98 -9.26 24.09
C PRO A 369 -18.27 -9.80 23.49
N ALA A 370 -18.50 -9.55 22.19
CA ALA A 370 -19.61 -10.15 21.47
C ALA A 370 -19.48 -11.68 21.45
N GLN A 371 -20.55 -12.40 21.70
CA GLN A 371 -20.55 -13.86 21.68
C GLN A 371 -20.27 -14.41 20.27
N PHE A 372 -20.67 -13.67 19.22
CA PHE A 372 -20.59 -14.11 17.85
C PHE A 372 -20.57 -12.95 16.85
N ILE A 373 -19.69 -13.04 15.85
CA ILE A 373 -19.72 -12.21 14.65
C ILE A 373 -19.54 -13.08 13.40
N SER A 374 -20.00 -12.60 12.24
CA SER A 374 -19.82 -13.29 10.96
C SER A 374 -19.72 -12.31 9.82
N GLU A 375 -18.66 -12.42 9.04
CA GLU A 375 -18.42 -11.69 7.79
C GLU A 375 -17.52 -12.51 6.85
N ALA A 376 -17.31 -12.04 5.62
CA ALA A 376 -16.50 -12.73 4.63
C ALA A 376 -15.00 -12.65 4.95
N VAL A 377 -14.24 -13.54 4.33
CA VAL A 377 -12.78 -13.74 4.58
C VAL A 377 -11.92 -12.51 4.29
N ASP A 378 -12.36 -11.60 3.43
CA ASP A 378 -11.67 -10.32 3.19
C ASP A 378 -11.63 -9.42 4.42
N GLN A 379 -12.57 -9.58 5.37
CA GLN A 379 -12.62 -8.82 6.62
C GLN A 379 -11.50 -9.18 7.62
N THR A 380 -10.70 -10.18 7.36
CA THR A 380 -9.43 -10.40 8.06
C THR A 380 -8.45 -9.24 7.91
N ARG A 381 -8.58 -8.46 6.83
CA ARG A 381 -7.85 -7.20 6.58
C ARG A 381 -8.79 -6.00 6.50
N GLY A 382 -9.82 -6.01 7.31
CA GLY A 382 -10.85 -4.98 7.41
C GLY A 382 -11.46 -4.99 8.81
N TRP A 383 -12.74 -5.27 8.91
CA TRP A 383 -13.49 -5.13 10.17
C TRP A 383 -13.00 -6.05 11.30
N PHE A 384 -12.66 -7.31 11.03
CA PHE A 384 -12.13 -8.19 12.08
C PHE A 384 -10.85 -7.64 12.69
N TYR A 385 -9.99 -7.03 11.87
CA TYR A 385 -8.77 -6.40 12.33
C TYR A 385 -9.04 -5.11 13.12
N SER A 386 -9.84 -4.18 12.60
CA SER A 386 -10.10 -2.91 13.30
C SER A 386 -10.77 -3.12 14.66
N LEU A 387 -11.72 -4.06 14.75
CA LEU A 387 -12.31 -4.48 16.04
C LEU A 387 -11.25 -5.00 17.01
N MET A 388 -10.36 -5.92 16.55
CA MET A 388 -9.31 -6.51 17.38
C MET A 388 -8.29 -5.47 17.82
N ALA A 389 -7.90 -4.57 16.92
CA ALA A 389 -6.92 -3.50 17.17
C ALA A 389 -7.40 -2.56 18.27
N GLU A 390 -8.59 -1.98 18.12
CA GLU A 390 -9.13 -1.03 19.11
C GLU A 390 -9.46 -1.69 20.44
N SER A 391 -10.02 -2.89 20.41
CA SER A 391 -10.28 -3.64 21.63
C SER A 391 -9.01 -4.01 22.40
N THR A 392 -7.93 -4.36 21.68
CA THR A 392 -6.63 -4.63 22.31
C THR A 392 -6.05 -3.38 22.93
N LEU A 393 -6.09 -2.25 22.22
CA LEU A 393 -5.57 -0.96 22.70
C LEU A 393 -6.32 -0.45 23.94
N LEU A 394 -7.65 -0.58 23.97
CA LEU A 394 -8.48 0.01 25.03
C LEU A 394 -8.73 -0.94 26.21
N PHE A 395 -8.88 -2.23 25.96
CA PHE A 395 -9.35 -3.22 26.95
C PHE A 395 -8.37 -4.38 27.12
N ASN A 396 -7.35 -4.49 26.27
CA ASN A 396 -6.42 -5.63 26.21
C ASN A 396 -7.14 -6.99 26.15
N LYS A 397 -8.23 -7.05 25.37
CA LYS A 397 -9.11 -8.21 25.24
C LYS A 397 -9.63 -8.33 23.81
N ALA A 398 -9.90 -9.57 23.36
CA ALA A 398 -10.57 -9.80 22.09
C ALA A 398 -12.00 -9.22 22.11
N PRO A 399 -12.48 -8.60 21.01
CA PRO A 399 -13.81 -7.97 20.94
C PRO A 399 -14.96 -8.97 20.71
N TYR A 400 -14.62 -10.20 20.35
CA TYR A 400 -15.55 -11.28 20.02
C TYR A 400 -15.01 -12.64 20.49
N GLU A 401 -15.93 -13.56 20.80
CA GLU A 401 -15.58 -14.91 21.25
C GLU A 401 -15.57 -15.91 20.09
N ASN A 402 -16.53 -15.80 19.18
CA ASN A 402 -16.68 -16.70 18.04
C ASN A 402 -16.78 -15.91 16.72
N VAL A 403 -16.08 -16.38 15.68
CA VAL A 403 -16.12 -15.80 14.34
C VAL A 403 -16.41 -16.89 13.31
N ILE A 404 -17.54 -16.77 12.60
CA ILE A 404 -17.76 -17.58 11.40
C ILE A 404 -17.31 -16.75 10.20
N VAL A 405 -16.28 -17.23 9.53
CA VAL A 405 -15.71 -16.56 8.35
C VAL A 405 -16.39 -17.12 7.10
N LEU A 406 -17.11 -16.26 6.38
CA LEU A 406 -17.86 -16.68 5.20
C LEU A 406 -16.97 -16.77 3.96
N GLY A 407 -17.24 -17.77 3.12
CA GLY A 407 -16.70 -17.86 1.76
C GLY A 407 -17.34 -16.83 0.83
N HIS A 408 -16.66 -16.52 -0.28
CA HIS A 408 -17.20 -15.61 -1.29
C HIS A 408 -18.38 -16.22 -2.06
N VAL A 409 -19.37 -15.39 -2.39
CA VAL A 409 -20.40 -15.75 -3.36
C VAL A 409 -19.84 -15.56 -4.77
N GLN A 410 -19.90 -16.63 -5.56
CA GLN A 410 -19.39 -16.72 -6.93
C GLN A 410 -20.53 -16.89 -7.93
N ASP A 411 -20.26 -16.65 -9.20
CA ASP A 411 -21.20 -16.98 -10.28
C ASP A 411 -21.33 -18.52 -10.46
N GLU A 412 -22.19 -18.95 -11.38
CA GLU A 412 -22.42 -20.38 -11.67
C GLU A 412 -21.16 -21.13 -12.10
N ASN A 413 -20.16 -20.43 -12.65
CA ASN A 413 -18.89 -20.97 -13.12
C ASN A 413 -17.79 -20.94 -12.03
N GLY A 414 -18.11 -20.46 -10.84
CA GLY A 414 -17.14 -20.32 -9.74
C GLY A 414 -16.22 -19.10 -9.88
N GLN A 415 -16.59 -18.13 -10.70
CA GLN A 415 -15.83 -16.90 -10.86
C GLN A 415 -16.31 -15.82 -9.87
N LYS A 416 -15.39 -14.96 -9.43
CA LYS A 416 -15.75 -13.81 -8.61
C LYS A 416 -16.69 -12.89 -9.38
N MET A 417 -17.84 -12.56 -8.78
CA MET A 417 -18.78 -11.61 -9.33
C MET A 417 -18.21 -10.19 -9.33
N SER A 418 -18.34 -9.49 -10.44
CA SER A 418 -18.04 -8.05 -10.53
C SER A 418 -18.95 -7.37 -11.55
N LYS A 419 -19.28 -6.10 -11.29
CA LYS A 419 -20.10 -5.28 -12.22
C LYS A 419 -19.37 -5.08 -13.56
N SER A 420 -18.05 -4.94 -13.55
CA SER A 420 -17.23 -4.74 -14.75
C SER A 420 -17.21 -5.97 -15.69
N LYS A 421 -17.37 -7.19 -15.14
CA LYS A 421 -17.42 -8.43 -15.89
C LYS A 421 -18.85 -8.81 -16.34
N GLY A 422 -19.88 -8.08 -15.88
CA GLY A 422 -21.27 -8.36 -16.22
C GLY A 422 -21.83 -9.67 -15.65
N ASN A 423 -21.13 -10.32 -14.71
CA ASN A 423 -21.53 -11.58 -14.08
C ASN A 423 -22.11 -11.39 -12.66
N ALA A 424 -22.34 -10.15 -12.24
CA ALA A 424 -22.97 -9.85 -10.96
C ALA A 424 -24.50 -10.07 -11.07
N VAL A 425 -25.06 -10.73 -10.06
CA VAL A 425 -26.51 -10.88 -9.89
C VAL A 425 -27.02 -9.71 -9.05
N ASP A 426 -28.06 -9.01 -9.53
CA ASP A 426 -28.73 -7.99 -8.73
C ASP A 426 -29.54 -8.68 -7.61
N PRO A 427 -29.31 -8.35 -6.34
CA PRO A 427 -30.03 -8.97 -5.22
C PRO A 427 -31.54 -8.73 -5.26
N PHE A 428 -31.98 -7.55 -5.73
CA PHE A 428 -33.40 -7.23 -5.78
C PHE A 428 -34.12 -8.02 -6.87
N ASP A 429 -33.51 -8.16 -8.05
CA ASP A 429 -34.05 -9.01 -9.13
C ASP A 429 -34.13 -10.49 -8.68
N ALA A 430 -33.14 -10.95 -7.92
CA ALA A 430 -33.15 -12.30 -7.37
C ALA A 430 -34.25 -12.47 -6.32
N LEU A 431 -34.44 -11.49 -5.43
CA LEU A 431 -35.52 -11.50 -4.42
C LEU A 431 -36.91 -11.50 -5.06
N GLU A 432 -37.13 -10.70 -6.10
CA GLU A 432 -38.40 -10.68 -6.84
C GLU A 432 -38.65 -12.02 -7.59
N THR A 433 -37.60 -12.61 -8.14
CA THR A 433 -37.72 -13.84 -8.96
C THR A 433 -37.93 -15.11 -8.12
N TYR A 434 -37.19 -15.23 -7.00
CA TYR A 434 -37.13 -16.48 -6.19
C TYR A 434 -37.78 -16.36 -4.83
N GLY A 435 -37.96 -15.17 -4.33
CA GLY A 435 -38.41 -14.90 -2.95
C GLY A 435 -37.27 -15.01 -1.95
N ALA A 436 -37.36 -14.20 -0.88
CA ALA A 436 -36.31 -14.11 0.15
C ALA A 436 -36.06 -15.43 0.87
N ASP A 437 -37.14 -16.18 1.20
CA ASP A 437 -37.00 -17.44 1.96
C ASP A 437 -36.32 -18.53 1.14
N ALA A 438 -36.58 -18.60 -0.19
CA ALA A 438 -35.87 -19.55 -1.07
C ALA A 438 -34.36 -19.25 -1.15
N ILE A 439 -33.98 -17.97 -1.26
CA ILE A 439 -32.59 -17.53 -1.29
C ILE A 439 -31.90 -17.81 0.04
N ARG A 440 -32.54 -17.45 1.16
CA ARG A 440 -31.99 -17.73 2.52
C ARG A 440 -31.81 -19.22 2.74
N TRP A 441 -32.82 -20.03 2.39
CA TRP A 441 -32.76 -21.48 2.47
C TRP A 441 -31.60 -22.05 1.65
N TYR A 442 -31.44 -21.56 0.43
CA TYR A 442 -30.34 -21.95 -0.46
C TYR A 442 -28.97 -21.73 0.21
N PHE A 443 -28.72 -20.56 0.77
CA PHE A 443 -27.44 -20.26 1.44
C PHE A 443 -27.17 -21.15 2.66
N TYR A 444 -28.20 -21.57 3.38
CA TYR A 444 -28.00 -22.45 4.54
C TYR A 444 -27.76 -23.92 4.16
N ILE A 445 -28.24 -24.40 3.03
CA ILE A 445 -28.18 -25.82 2.70
C ILE A 445 -27.13 -26.16 1.64
N ASN A 446 -26.66 -25.19 0.86
CA ASN A 446 -25.86 -25.45 -0.35
C ASN A 446 -24.43 -25.91 0.00
N SER A 447 -23.78 -25.27 0.96
CA SER A 447 -22.41 -25.59 1.40
C SER A 447 -22.15 -25.10 2.83
N ALA A 448 -21.03 -25.55 3.42
CA ALA A 448 -20.58 -24.96 4.67
C ALA A 448 -20.31 -23.45 4.49
N PRO A 449 -20.68 -22.59 5.46
CA PRO A 449 -20.63 -21.15 5.32
C PRO A 449 -19.26 -20.58 4.90
N TRP A 450 -18.18 -21.24 5.32
CA TRP A 450 -16.79 -20.82 5.03
C TRP A 450 -16.27 -21.24 3.65
N LEU A 451 -17.05 -22.05 2.92
CA LEU A 451 -16.67 -22.44 1.55
C LEU A 451 -17.26 -21.44 0.53
N PRO A 452 -16.59 -21.24 -0.61
CA PRO A 452 -17.16 -20.46 -1.69
C PRO A 452 -18.52 -21.01 -2.15
N ASN A 453 -19.50 -20.13 -2.31
CA ASN A 453 -20.86 -20.50 -2.68
C ASN A 453 -21.15 -20.04 -4.12
N ARG A 454 -21.49 -20.97 -5.02
CA ARG A 454 -21.84 -20.68 -6.42
C ARG A 454 -23.33 -20.36 -6.54
N PHE A 455 -23.67 -19.09 -6.68
CA PHE A 455 -25.06 -18.66 -6.81
C PHE A 455 -25.59 -18.79 -8.23
N HIS A 456 -26.65 -19.59 -8.41
CA HIS A 456 -27.39 -19.65 -9.65
C HIS A 456 -28.86 -20.00 -9.41
N GLY A 457 -29.76 -19.42 -10.22
CA GLY A 457 -31.21 -19.50 -10.01
C GLY A 457 -31.79 -20.92 -10.00
N LYS A 458 -31.27 -21.85 -10.81
CA LYS A 458 -31.73 -23.24 -10.81
C LYS A 458 -31.54 -23.93 -9.46
N ALA A 459 -30.42 -23.69 -8.77
CA ALA A 459 -30.17 -24.28 -7.45
C ALA A 459 -31.09 -23.69 -6.38
N VAL A 460 -31.36 -22.39 -6.44
CA VAL A 460 -32.34 -21.74 -5.55
C VAL A 460 -33.72 -22.33 -5.74
N GLN A 461 -34.19 -22.46 -6.98
CA GLN A 461 -35.50 -23.08 -7.31
C GLN A 461 -35.60 -24.55 -6.90
N GLU A 462 -34.49 -25.30 -6.99
CA GLU A 462 -34.46 -26.70 -6.56
C GLU A 462 -34.63 -26.81 -5.04
N GLY A 463 -33.92 -25.96 -4.27
CA GLY A 463 -34.09 -25.88 -2.81
C GLY A 463 -35.51 -25.49 -2.40
N GLN A 464 -36.10 -24.50 -3.09
CA GLN A 464 -37.49 -24.10 -2.89
C GLN A 464 -38.45 -25.26 -3.14
N ARG A 465 -38.29 -25.95 -4.24
CA ARG A 465 -39.18 -27.07 -4.62
C ARG A 465 -39.07 -28.25 -3.66
N LYS A 466 -37.84 -28.63 -3.29
CA LYS A 466 -37.59 -29.81 -2.45
C LYS A 466 -38.04 -29.63 -1.00
N PHE A 467 -37.96 -28.43 -0.48
CA PHE A 467 -38.28 -28.18 0.93
C PHE A 467 -39.52 -27.30 1.11
N LEU A 468 -39.49 -26.04 0.70
CA LEU A 468 -40.59 -25.10 0.98
C LEU A 468 -41.93 -25.54 0.39
N SER A 469 -41.94 -25.97 -0.87
CA SER A 469 -43.15 -26.46 -1.50
C SER A 469 -43.65 -27.75 -0.87
N THR A 470 -42.77 -28.66 -0.48
CA THR A 470 -43.15 -29.90 0.20
C THR A 470 -43.73 -29.61 1.59
N LEU A 471 -43.09 -28.73 2.35
CA LEU A 471 -43.61 -28.29 3.66
C LEU A 471 -44.98 -27.65 3.55
N TRP A 472 -45.17 -26.74 2.57
CA TRP A 472 -46.43 -26.09 2.31
C TRP A 472 -47.54 -27.11 1.94
N ASN A 473 -47.25 -28.02 1.05
CA ASN A 473 -48.21 -29.05 0.65
C ASN A 473 -48.57 -30.01 1.80
N THR A 474 -47.60 -30.37 2.63
CA THR A 474 -47.83 -31.18 3.84
C THR A 474 -48.72 -30.43 4.83
N TYR A 475 -48.46 -29.14 5.05
CA TYR A 475 -49.29 -28.31 5.91
C TYR A 475 -50.72 -28.14 5.32
N ALA A 476 -50.83 -27.84 4.07
CA ALA A 476 -52.14 -27.71 3.39
C ALA A 476 -52.97 -29.01 3.46
N PHE A 477 -52.30 -30.15 3.27
CA PHE A 477 -52.95 -31.47 3.45
C PHE A 477 -53.42 -31.67 4.92
N PHE A 478 -52.56 -31.37 5.89
CA PHE A 478 -52.89 -31.46 7.29
C PHE A 478 -54.14 -30.60 7.62
N VAL A 479 -54.14 -29.32 7.23
CA VAL A 479 -55.25 -28.39 7.49
C VAL A 479 -56.53 -28.87 6.85
N LEU A 480 -56.48 -29.45 5.65
CA LEU A 480 -57.66 -29.97 4.94
C LEU A 480 -58.32 -31.11 5.70
N TYR A 481 -57.60 -31.93 6.44
CA TYR A 481 -58.12 -33.13 7.09
C TYR A 481 -58.14 -33.03 8.63
N ALA A 482 -57.59 -31.96 9.22
CA ALA A 482 -57.57 -31.78 10.70
C ALA A 482 -58.80 -31.09 11.29
N ASN A 483 -59.70 -30.57 10.42
CA ASN A 483 -60.94 -29.90 10.80
C ASN A 483 -62.14 -30.83 10.68
#